data_85c7896ba43b2ae2954db9be946973d1
#
_entry.id   85c7896ba43b2ae2954db9be946973d1
#
_cell.length_a   1.000
_cell.length_b   1.000
_cell.length_c   1.000
_cell.angle_alpha   90.00
_cell.angle_beta   90.00
_cell.angle_gamma   90.00
#
_symmetry.space_group_name_H-M   'P 1'
#
loop_
_entity.id
_entity.type
_entity.pdbx_description
1 polymer ?
#
loop_
_entity_poly.entity_id
_entity_poly.type
_entity_poly.pdbx_seq_one_letter_code
_entity_poly.pdbx_strand_id
1 'polypeptide(L)'
;MDDLRRIDLNLLLTLHALLAEQHVSRAALRLHRSQPAVSHALAQLREIFADPLLVRRGGRLQPTARALELAQPLREALQQLDALLSSCLLYTSPSPRDS
;
A
#
# COMPACT_ATOMS: atom_id res chain seq x y z
N MET A 1 -17.26 -8.29 -7.76
CA MET A 1 -16.72 -7.43 -6.71
C MET A 1 -16.03 -8.22 -5.61
N ASP A 2 -15.82 -9.50 -5.84
CA ASP A 2 -15.17 -10.34 -4.83
C ASP A 2 -13.75 -9.87 -4.55
N ASP A 3 -13.06 -9.36 -5.57
CA ASP A 3 -11.70 -8.88 -5.40
C ASP A 3 -11.63 -7.70 -4.44
N LEU A 4 -12.64 -6.84 -4.46
CA LEU A 4 -12.67 -5.68 -3.55
C LEU A 4 -12.85 -6.12 -2.10
N ARG A 5 -13.52 -7.27 -1.87
CA ARG A 5 -13.68 -7.79 -0.52
C ARG A 5 -12.40 -8.43 -0.01
N ARG A 6 -11.57 -8.95 -0.91
CA ARG A 6 -10.31 -9.58 -0.55
C ARG A 6 -9.22 -8.56 -0.26
N ILE A 7 -9.36 -7.36 -0.79
CA ILE A 7 -8.36 -6.30 -0.63
C ILE A 7 -8.85 -5.29 0.39
N ASP A 8 -8.06 -5.06 1.41
CA ASP A 8 -8.36 -3.99 2.34
C ASP A 8 -7.33 -2.87 2.17
N LEU A 9 -7.57 -1.77 2.86
CA LEU A 9 -6.70 -0.60 2.74
C LEU A 9 -5.28 -0.91 3.19
N ASN A 10 -5.13 -1.75 4.21
CA ASN A 10 -3.79 -2.12 4.70
C ASN A 10 -2.97 -2.81 3.62
N LEU A 11 -3.61 -3.68 2.82
CA LEU A 11 -2.91 -4.35 1.73
C LEU A 11 -2.48 -3.35 0.67
N LEU A 12 -3.34 -2.40 0.34
CA LEU A 12 -3.00 -1.38 -0.65
C LEU A 12 -1.86 -0.48 -0.17
N LEU A 13 -1.90 -0.08 1.10
CA LEU A 13 -0.83 0.73 1.68
C LEU A 13 0.48 -0.05 1.70
N THR A 14 0.42 -1.34 2.02
CA THR A 14 1.61 -2.18 2.03
C THR A 14 2.22 -2.29 0.64
N LEU A 15 1.39 -2.51 -0.38
CA LEU A 15 1.88 -2.59 -1.74
C LEU A 15 2.54 -1.26 -2.15
N HIS A 16 1.90 -0.15 -1.83
CA HIS A 16 2.45 1.16 -2.15
C HIS A 16 3.81 1.36 -1.50
N ALA A 17 3.92 1.02 -0.21
CA ALA A 17 5.19 1.17 0.50
C ALA A 17 6.27 0.27 -0.07
N LEU A 18 5.91 -0.96 -0.44
CA LEU A 18 6.88 -1.89 -1.03
C LEU A 18 7.38 -1.40 -2.39
N LEU A 19 6.49 -0.84 -3.19
CA LEU A 19 6.88 -0.30 -4.48
C LEU A 19 7.77 0.92 -4.33
N ALA A 20 7.50 1.76 -3.33
CA ALA A 20 8.28 2.96 -3.09
C ALA A 20 9.66 2.64 -2.50
N GLU A 21 9.69 1.76 -1.50
CA GLU A 21 10.94 1.47 -0.78
C GLU A 21 11.77 0.37 -1.45
N GLN A 22 11.12 -0.55 -2.14
CA GLN A 22 11.78 -1.69 -2.79
C GLN A 22 12.59 -2.53 -1.79
N HIS A 23 12.12 -2.57 -0.54
CA HIS A 23 12.80 -3.27 0.54
C HIS A 23 11.82 -3.56 1.65
N VAL A 24 11.73 -4.84 2.06
CA VAL A 24 10.74 -5.24 3.06
C VAL A 24 10.97 -4.53 4.39
N SER A 25 12.22 -4.47 4.84
CA SER A 25 12.54 -3.83 6.11
C SER A 25 12.14 -2.37 6.15
N ARG A 26 12.44 -1.64 5.07
CA ARG A 26 12.12 -0.22 4.99
C ARG A 26 10.62 -0.01 4.89
N ALA A 27 9.94 -0.85 4.12
CA ALA A 27 8.49 -0.76 4.03
C ALA A 27 7.84 -1.00 5.39
N ALA A 28 8.35 -1.98 6.14
CA ALA A 28 7.85 -2.27 7.47
C ALA A 28 8.03 -1.08 8.41
N LEU A 29 9.19 -0.44 8.37
CA LEU A 29 9.43 0.75 9.19
C LEU A 29 8.48 1.87 8.81
N ARG A 30 8.29 2.09 7.52
CA ARG A 30 7.41 3.14 7.04
C ARG A 30 5.98 2.92 7.49
N LEU A 31 5.56 1.65 7.54
CA LEU A 31 4.19 1.28 7.89
C LEU A 31 4.00 1.06 9.38
N HIS A 32 5.07 1.12 10.16
CA HIS A 32 5.05 0.81 11.59
C HIS A 32 4.52 -0.59 11.83
N ARG A 33 5.01 -1.55 11.03
CA ARG A 33 4.61 -2.94 11.11
C ARG A 33 5.85 -3.84 11.15
N SER A 34 5.66 -5.09 11.54
CA SER A 34 6.75 -6.06 11.56
C SER A 34 7.06 -6.53 10.13
N GLN A 35 8.29 -6.99 9.91
CA GLN A 35 8.67 -7.55 8.62
C GLN A 35 7.83 -8.78 8.26
N PRO A 36 7.59 -9.74 9.19
CA PRO A 36 6.70 -10.85 8.86
C PRO A 36 5.31 -10.42 8.44
N ALA A 37 4.76 -9.36 9.06
CA ALA A 37 3.45 -8.86 8.67
C ALA A 37 3.46 -8.33 7.24
N VAL A 38 4.51 -7.60 6.87
CA VAL A 38 4.64 -7.07 5.51
C VAL A 38 4.82 -8.20 4.51
N SER A 39 5.64 -9.20 4.85
CA SER A 39 5.84 -10.35 3.97
C SER A 39 4.56 -11.14 3.77
N HIS A 40 3.78 -11.31 4.83
CA HIS A 40 2.49 -11.99 4.74
C HIS A 40 1.53 -11.22 3.83
N ALA A 41 1.49 -9.90 3.99
CA ALA A 41 0.64 -9.07 3.16
C ALA A 41 1.06 -9.17 1.69
N LEU A 42 2.36 -9.20 1.42
CA LEU A 42 2.86 -9.36 0.05
C LEU A 42 2.42 -10.70 -0.54
N ALA A 43 2.46 -11.76 0.26
CA ALA A 43 2.00 -13.07 -0.19
C ALA A 43 0.52 -13.05 -0.58
N GLN A 44 -0.30 -12.37 0.23
CA GLN A 44 -1.72 -12.20 -0.08
C GLN A 44 -1.91 -11.42 -1.37
N LEU A 45 -1.15 -10.34 -1.55
CA LEU A 45 -1.24 -9.53 -2.75
C LEU A 45 -0.86 -10.33 -4.00
N ARG A 46 0.16 -11.18 -3.89
CA ARG A 46 0.56 -12.04 -4.99
C ARG A 46 -0.56 -12.97 -5.42
N GLU A 47 -1.30 -13.48 -4.45
CA GLU A 47 -2.45 -14.33 -4.76
C GLU A 47 -3.58 -13.56 -5.40
N ILE A 48 -3.88 -12.39 -4.86
CA ILE A 48 -4.99 -11.57 -5.35
C ILE A 48 -4.76 -11.16 -6.80
N PHE A 49 -3.55 -10.72 -7.13
CA PHE A 49 -3.22 -10.25 -8.47
C PHE A 49 -2.68 -11.35 -9.37
N ALA A 50 -2.47 -12.54 -8.82
CA ALA A 50 -1.92 -13.68 -9.57
C ALA A 50 -0.59 -13.32 -10.25
N ASP A 51 0.25 -12.58 -9.52
CA ASP A 51 1.53 -12.09 -10.04
C ASP A 51 2.49 -11.93 -8.88
N PRO A 52 3.80 -12.15 -9.08
CA PRO A 52 4.77 -11.95 -8.00
C PRO A 52 4.86 -10.52 -7.50
N LEU A 53 4.52 -9.55 -8.32
CA LEU A 53 4.52 -8.12 -8.04
C LEU A 53 5.91 -7.56 -7.75
N LEU A 54 6.67 -8.21 -6.89
CA LEU A 54 8.02 -7.80 -6.55
C LEU A 54 8.90 -9.04 -6.56
N VAL A 55 10.03 -8.95 -7.24
CA VAL A 55 10.99 -10.05 -7.33
C VAL A 55 12.34 -9.56 -6.82
N ARG A 56 13.08 -10.46 -6.20
CA ARG A 56 14.36 -10.12 -5.62
C ARG A 56 15.45 -10.17 -6.69
N ARG A 57 16.12 -9.06 -6.88
CA ARG A 57 17.26 -8.98 -7.80
C ARG A 57 18.31 -8.08 -7.20
N GLY A 58 19.53 -8.59 -7.11
CA GLY A 58 20.64 -7.81 -6.61
C GLY A 58 20.43 -7.30 -5.19
N GLY A 59 19.77 -8.08 -4.34
CA GLY A 59 19.52 -7.69 -2.97
C GLY A 59 18.38 -6.71 -2.77
N ARG A 60 17.69 -6.35 -3.85
CA ARG A 60 16.57 -5.42 -3.80
C ARG A 60 15.34 -6.07 -4.39
N LEU A 61 14.18 -5.55 -4.00
CA LEU A 61 12.92 -5.96 -4.59
C LEU A 61 12.60 -5.06 -5.77
N GLN A 62 12.42 -5.68 -6.94
CA GLN A 62 12.09 -4.93 -8.14
C GLN A 62 10.67 -5.23 -8.56
N PRO A 63 9.91 -4.22 -8.96
CA PRO A 63 8.53 -4.44 -9.39
C PRO A 63 8.49 -5.17 -10.72
N THR A 64 7.51 -6.06 -10.87
CA THR A 64 7.23 -6.70 -12.14
C THR A 64 6.53 -5.71 -13.07
N ALA A 65 6.41 -6.07 -14.34
CA ALA A 65 5.66 -5.24 -15.28
C ALA A 65 4.23 -5.00 -14.80
N ARG A 66 3.61 -6.05 -14.24
CA ARG A 66 2.26 -5.93 -13.68
C ARG A 66 2.22 -4.93 -12.53
N ALA A 67 3.21 -5.00 -11.64
CA ALA A 67 3.27 -4.07 -10.51
C ALA A 67 3.45 -2.63 -10.98
N LEU A 68 4.25 -2.42 -12.01
CA LEU A 68 4.43 -1.09 -12.57
C LEU A 68 3.13 -0.56 -13.16
N GLU A 69 2.34 -1.43 -13.80
CA GLU A 69 1.04 -1.04 -14.32
C GLU A 69 0.07 -0.66 -13.21
N LEU A 70 0.19 -1.31 -12.07
CA LEU A 70 -0.68 -1.03 -10.92
C LEU A 70 -0.24 0.19 -10.14
N ALA A 71 1.02 0.58 -10.25
CA ALA A 71 1.58 1.63 -9.40
C ALA A 71 0.85 2.96 -9.55
N GLN A 72 0.56 3.38 -10.79
CA GLN A 72 -0.09 4.66 -11.03
C GLN A 72 -1.53 4.67 -10.53
N PRO A 73 -2.39 3.70 -10.92
CA PRO A 73 -3.75 3.68 -10.40
C PRO A 73 -3.79 3.57 -8.87
N LEU A 74 -2.85 2.81 -8.30
CA LEU A 74 -2.78 2.66 -6.85
C LEU A 74 -2.48 3.99 -6.17
N ARG A 75 -1.50 4.71 -6.69
CA ARG A 75 -1.14 6.02 -6.16
C ARG A 75 -2.32 6.99 -6.23
N GLU A 76 -3.01 7.01 -7.36
CA GLU A 76 -4.15 7.89 -7.56
C GLU A 76 -5.29 7.54 -6.60
N ALA A 77 -5.55 6.24 -6.42
CA ALA A 77 -6.59 5.80 -5.49
C ALA A 77 -6.27 6.21 -4.06
N LEU A 78 -5.02 6.04 -3.65
CA LEU A 78 -4.61 6.40 -2.30
C LEU A 78 -4.67 7.91 -2.08
N GLN A 79 -4.31 8.69 -3.09
CA GLN A 79 -4.42 10.15 -3.02
C GLN A 79 -5.86 10.59 -2.89
N GLN A 80 -6.77 9.95 -3.61
CA GLN A 80 -8.19 10.26 -3.52
C GLN A 80 -8.75 9.91 -2.15
N LEU A 81 -8.34 8.76 -1.61
CA LEU A 81 -8.75 8.38 -0.26
C LEU A 81 -8.24 9.38 0.77
N ASP A 82 -6.99 9.79 0.63
CA ASP A 82 -6.41 10.77 1.53
C ASP A 82 -7.17 12.09 1.48
N ALA A 83 -7.50 12.55 0.27
CA ALA A 83 -8.26 13.78 0.09
C ALA A 83 -9.65 13.66 0.72
N LEU A 84 -10.28 12.50 0.54
CA LEU A 84 -11.60 12.26 1.12
C LEU A 84 -11.55 12.31 2.63
N LEU A 85 -10.58 11.62 3.22
CA LEU A 85 -10.44 11.58 4.66
C LEU A 85 -10.08 12.95 5.23
N SER A 86 -9.21 13.69 4.55
CA SER A 86 -8.87 15.04 4.98
C SER A 86 -10.08 15.95 4.96
N SER A 87 -10.90 15.84 3.92
CA SER A 87 -12.12 16.61 3.81
C SER A 87 -13.09 16.28 4.95
N CYS A 88 -13.26 15.00 5.25
CA CYS A 88 -14.11 14.57 6.34
C CYS A 88 -13.60 15.08 7.68
N LEU A 89 -12.30 14.99 7.89
CA LEU A 89 -11.69 15.42 9.14
C LEU A 89 -11.84 16.93 9.33
N LEU A 90 -11.72 17.69 8.25
CA LEU A 90 -11.93 19.14 8.33
C LEU A 90 -13.35 19.47 8.71
N TYR A 91 -14.31 18.71 8.22
CA TYR A 91 -15.71 18.94 8.56
C TYR A 91 -16.01 18.57 9.99
N THR A 92 -15.46 17.47 10.45
CA THR A 92 -15.74 16.98 11.79
C THR A 92 -14.82 17.57 12.83
N SER A 93 -13.73 18.19 12.43
CA SER A 93 -12.76 18.78 13.34
C SER A 93 -13.43 19.95 14.08
N PRO A 94 -13.48 19.92 15.39
CA PRO A 94 -14.02 21.06 16.12
C PRO A 94 -13.03 22.17 16.04
N SER A 95 -12.55 22.58 15.79
CA SER A 95 -11.71 23.35 15.63
C SER A 95 -10.50 23.55 16.13
N PRO A 96 -10.62 23.88 16.13
CA PRO A 96 -9.68 24.04 16.20
C PRO A 96 -9.04 24.23 16.91
N ARG A 97 -9.21 24.19 17.08
CA ARG A 97 -8.62 24.11 17.62
C ARG A 97 -8.07 23.73 18.03
N ASP A 98 -8.29 23.85 17.96
CA ASP A 98 -7.81 23.37 18.27
C ASP A 98 -7.23 23.08 18.12
N SER A 99 -7.22 23.42 18.10
CA SER A 99 -6.61 23.12 17.94
C SER A 99 -6.17 22.85 17.93
#